data_7f770f28a1c15cc22e52ce991b6d735b
#
_entry.id   7f770f28a1c15cc22e52ce991b6d735b
#
_cell.length_a   1.000
_cell.length_b   1.000
_cell.length_c   1.000
_cell.angle_alpha   90.00
_cell.angle_beta   90.00
_cell.angle_gamma   90.00
#
_symmetry.space_group_name_H-M   'P 1'
#
loop_
_entity.id
_entity.type
_entity.pdbx_description
1 polymer ?
#
loop_
_entity_poly.entity_id
_entity_poly.type
_entity_poly.pdbx_seq_one_letter_code
_entity_poly.pdbx_strand_id
1 'polypeptide(L)' 'MANYGENGYIDFSKLWVFMEQKKVNKQWLKNNGIHSNTVAKLTRNENVTCEVICHLCRLLNCQPGQIMEYRKPENERNRF' A
#
# COMPACT_ATOMS: atom_id res chain seq x y z
N MET A 1 8.47 -11.18 6.89
CA MET A 1 9.37 -10.09 6.55
C MET A 1 8.81 -9.27 5.43
N ALA A 2 8.88 -7.97 5.55
CA ALA A 2 8.42 -7.09 4.49
C ALA A 2 9.30 -7.27 3.24
N ASN A 3 8.86 -6.69 2.12
CA ASN A 3 9.50 -6.85 0.82
C ASN A 3 10.70 -5.93 0.66
N TYR A 4 11.57 -5.91 1.65
CA TYR A 4 12.81 -5.15 1.60
C TYR A 4 13.87 -6.01 0.94
N GLY A 5 13.76 -6.17 -0.35
CA GLY A 5 14.74 -6.92 -1.09
C GLY A 5 15.83 -6.01 -1.62
N GLU A 6 16.75 -6.59 -2.36
CA GLU A 6 17.85 -5.83 -2.96
C GLU A 6 17.37 -4.83 -4.00
N ASN A 7 16.13 -4.97 -4.47
CA ASN A 7 15.53 -4.05 -5.45
C ASN A 7 14.67 -2.96 -4.82
N GLY A 8 14.61 -2.91 -3.48
CA GLY A 8 13.75 -1.97 -2.79
C GLY A 8 12.37 -2.55 -2.50
N TYR A 9 11.40 -1.69 -2.29
CA TYR A 9 10.05 -2.15 -1.93
C TYR A 9 8.99 -1.12 -2.30
N ILE A 10 7.74 -1.56 -2.26
CA ILE A 10 6.59 -0.67 -2.46
C ILE A 10 6.08 -0.22 -1.09
N ASP A 11 5.96 1.08 -0.93
CA ASP A 11 5.54 1.71 0.32
C ASP A 11 4.08 2.16 0.17
N PHE A 12 3.23 1.75 1.13
CA PHE A 12 1.82 2.07 1.12
C PHE A 12 1.46 3.20 2.08
N SER A 13 2.42 3.99 2.53
CA SER A 13 2.13 5.11 3.45
C SER A 13 1.11 6.09 2.87
N LYS A 14 1.16 6.30 1.56
CA LYS A 14 0.20 7.19 0.88
C LYS A 14 -1.23 6.68 0.99
N LEU A 15 -1.40 5.36 1.05
CA LEU A 15 -2.73 4.77 1.19
C LEU A 15 -3.41 5.25 2.47
N TRP A 16 -2.66 5.23 3.59
CA TRP A 16 -3.24 5.60 4.88
C TRP A 16 -3.59 7.08 4.94
N VAL A 17 -2.73 7.94 4.38
CA VAL A 17 -2.99 9.37 4.30
C VAL A 17 -4.21 9.64 3.42
N PHE A 18 -4.30 8.97 2.28
CA PHE A 18 -5.43 9.12 1.35
C PHE A 18 -6.74 8.71 2.01
N MET A 19 -6.72 7.59 2.74
CA MET A 19 -7.90 7.09 3.45
C MET A 19 -8.31 8.06 4.56
N GLU A 20 -7.34 8.63 5.28
CA GLU A 20 -7.64 9.59 6.33
C GLU A 20 -8.35 10.82 5.75
N GLN A 21 -7.90 11.27 4.59
CA GLN A 21 -8.54 12.40 3.91
C GLN A 21 -9.97 12.08 3.50
N LYS A 22 -10.23 10.81 3.19
CA LYS A 22 -11.59 10.36 2.84
C LYS A 22 -12.40 9.92 4.06
N LYS A 23 -11.81 10.03 5.25
CA LYS A 23 -12.46 9.70 6.52
C LYS A 23 -12.90 8.24 6.61
N VAL A 24 -12.09 7.36 6.09
CA VAL A 24 -12.27 5.92 6.20
C VAL A 24 -11.05 5.30 6.87
N ASN A 25 -11.20 4.11 7.44
CA ASN A 25 -10.14 3.46 8.20
C ASN A 25 -9.97 2.00 7.74
N LYS A 26 -9.06 1.29 8.41
CA LYS A 26 -8.78 -0.11 8.05
C LYS A 26 -10.00 -1.01 8.19
N GLN A 27 -10.86 -0.75 9.17
CA GLN A 27 -12.07 -1.52 9.33
C GLN A 27 -13.00 -1.34 8.12
N TRP A 28 -13.03 -0.13 7.57
CA TRP A 28 -13.81 0.15 6.36
C TRP A 28 -13.32 -0.71 5.20
N LEU A 29 -12.00 -0.88 5.06
CA LEU A 29 -11.45 -1.77 4.03
C LEU A 29 -11.96 -3.20 4.20
N LYS A 30 -11.90 -3.70 5.44
CA LYS A 30 -12.37 -5.06 5.74
C LYS A 30 -13.86 -5.21 5.44
N ASN A 31 -14.64 -4.19 5.76
CA ASN A 31 -16.07 -4.18 5.50
C ASN A 31 -16.38 -4.14 4.01
N ASN A 32 -15.43 -3.72 3.19
CA ASN A 32 -15.61 -3.62 1.74
C ASN A 32 -14.83 -4.70 0.98
N GLY A 33 -14.55 -5.81 1.63
CA GLY A 33 -14.05 -7.00 0.96
C GLY A 33 -12.54 -7.18 0.95
N ILE A 34 -11.80 -6.31 1.62
CA ILE A 34 -10.35 -6.51 1.74
C ILE A 34 -10.10 -7.37 2.98
N HIS A 35 -9.56 -8.57 2.75
CA HIS A 35 -9.33 -9.52 3.84
C HIS A 35 -8.37 -8.93 4.88
N SER A 36 -8.59 -9.29 6.16
CA SER A 36 -7.75 -8.77 7.25
C SER A 36 -6.27 -9.08 7.08
N ASN A 37 -5.94 -10.26 6.53
CA ASN A 37 -4.54 -10.60 6.24
C ASN A 37 -3.94 -9.66 5.22
N THR A 38 -4.73 -9.24 4.24
CA THR A 38 -4.29 -8.30 3.21
C THR A 38 -4.06 -6.92 3.80
N VAL A 39 -4.95 -6.47 4.68
CA VAL A 39 -4.78 -5.19 5.39
C VAL A 39 -3.48 -5.22 6.20
N ALA A 40 -3.20 -6.34 6.87
CA ALA A 40 -1.95 -6.49 7.62
C ALA A 40 -0.73 -6.40 6.71
N LYS A 41 -0.78 -7.02 5.53
CA LYS A 41 0.32 -6.96 4.56
C LYS A 41 0.54 -5.53 4.08
N LEU A 42 -0.54 -4.81 3.77
CA LEU A 42 -0.44 -3.41 3.36
C LEU A 42 0.20 -2.56 4.45
N THR A 43 -0.16 -2.82 5.71
CA THR A 43 0.39 -2.09 6.85
C THR A 43 1.90 -2.29 6.98
N ARG A 44 2.39 -3.47 6.61
CA ARG A 44 3.81 -3.80 6.71
C ARG A 44 4.56 -3.64 5.38
N ASN A 45 3.91 -3.08 4.37
CA ASN A 45 4.51 -2.93 3.03
C ASN A 45 4.93 -4.27 2.43
N GLU A 46 4.15 -5.31 2.70
CA GLU A 46 4.42 -6.63 2.16
C GLU A 46 3.74 -6.81 0.80
N ASN A 47 4.16 -7.85 0.11
CA ASN A 47 3.68 -8.13 -1.23
C ASN A 47 2.18 -8.41 -1.25
N VAL A 48 1.46 -7.71 -2.11
CA VAL A 48 0.05 -7.96 -2.39
C VAL A 48 -0.12 -8.11 -3.89
N THR A 49 -1.24 -8.70 -4.30
CA THR A 49 -1.48 -8.91 -5.73
C THR A 49 -1.94 -7.61 -6.40
N CYS A 50 -1.76 -7.56 -7.72
CA CYS A 50 -2.32 -6.45 -8.49
C CYS A 50 -3.84 -6.40 -8.38
N GLU A 51 -4.47 -7.55 -8.19
CA GLU A 51 -5.92 -7.60 -7.98
C GLU A 51 -6.33 -6.81 -6.75
N VAL A 52 -5.57 -6.92 -5.67
CA VAL A 52 -5.80 -6.13 -4.45
C VAL A 52 -5.65 -4.64 -4.76
N ILE A 53 -4.63 -4.28 -5.53
CA ILE A 53 -4.41 -2.87 -5.91
C ILE A 53 -5.60 -2.36 -6.72
N CYS A 54 -6.10 -3.16 -7.66
CA CYS A 54 -7.30 -2.80 -8.43
C CYS A 54 -8.51 -2.59 -7.52
N HIS A 55 -8.68 -3.47 -6.54
CA HIS A 55 -9.79 -3.37 -5.60
C HIS A 55 -9.71 -2.06 -4.79
N LEU A 56 -8.51 -1.74 -4.29
CA LEU A 56 -8.28 -0.50 -3.54
C LEU A 56 -8.56 0.73 -4.41
N CYS A 57 -8.06 0.73 -5.64
CA CYS A 57 -8.28 1.85 -6.55
C CYS A 57 -9.75 2.05 -6.86
N ARG A 58 -10.49 0.96 -7.00
CA ARG A 58 -11.93 1.04 -7.24
C ARG A 58 -12.65 1.60 -6.02
N LEU A 59 -12.33 1.08 -4.82
CA LEU A 59 -12.99 1.52 -3.58
C LEU A 59 -12.72 3.00 -3.30
N LEU A 60 -11.49 3.43 -3.55
CA LEU A 60 -11.06 4.79 -3.21
C LEU A 60 -11.15 5.74 -4.40
N ASN A 61 -11.54 5.22 -5.57
CA ASN A 61 -11.65 5.99 -6.80
C ASN A 61 -10.36 6.76 -7.09
N CYS A 62 -9.26 6.02 -7.20
CA CYS A 62 -7.95 6.62 -7.37
C CYS A 62 -7.06 5.77 -8.26
N GLN A 63 -5.89 6.29 -8.55
CA GLN A 63 -4.85 5.59 -9.33
C GLN A 63 -3.81 5.00 -8.39
N PRO A 64 -3.11 3.94 -8.81
CA PRO A 64 -2.10 3.32 -7.94
C PRO A 64 -1.06 4.29 -7.38
N GLY A 65 -0.61 5.25 -8.16
CA GLY A 65 0.38 6.22 -7.71
C GLY A 65 -0.09 7.10 -6.57
N GLN A 66 -1.39 7.13 -6.31
CA GLN A 66 -1.95 7.91 -5.20
C GLN A 66 -1.92 7.15 -3.88
N ILE A 67 -1.72 5.82 -3.93
CA ILE A 67 -1.77 4.98 -2.74
C ILE A 67 -0.51 4.17 -2.51
N MET A 68 0.43 4.18 -3.45
CA MET A 68 1.67 3.44 -3.28
C MET A 68 2.81 4.15 -3.99
N GLU A 69 4.03 3.84 -3.57
CA GLU A 69 5.20 4.48 -4.14
C GLU A 69 6.41 3.56 -4.00
N TYR A 70 7.29 3.62 -4.97
CA TYR A 70 8.51 2.83 -4.93
C TYR A 70 9.55 3.48 -4.02
N ARG A 71 10.17 2.67 -3.16
CA ARG A 71 11.29 3.10 -2.30
C ARG A 71 12.53 2.35 -2.73
N LYS A 72 13.58 3.09 -3.04
CA LYS A 72 14.86 2.50 -3.45
C LYS A 72 15.48 1.69 -2.32
N PRO A 73 16.35 0.71 -2.65
CA PRO A 73 17.12 0.01 -1.63
C PRO A 73 17.94 1.02 -0.83
N GLU A 74 18.16 0.73 0.44
CA GLU A 74 18.87 1.65 1.32
C GLU A 74 20.26 2.02 0.82
N ASN A 75 20.96 1.07 0.20
CA ASN A 75 22.30 1.31 -0.32
C ASN A 75 22.33 2.24 -1.53
N GLU A 76 21.16 2.57 -2.11
CA GLU A 76 21.06 3.47 -3.26
C GLU A 76 20.44 4.81 -2.92
N ARG A 77 19.85 4.95 -1.74
CA ARG A 77 19.13 6.17 -1.37
C ARG A 77 20.03 7.39 -1.30
N ASN A 78 21.29 7.18 -0.98
CA ASN A 78 22.23 8.28 -0.78
C ASN A 78 23.00 8.65 -2.04
N ARG A 79 22.69 8.02 -3.16
CA ARG A 79 23.38 8.29 -4.42
C ARG A 79 22.81 9.49 -5.16
N PHE A 80 21.64 9.91 -4.75
CA PHE A 80 20.91 10.99 -5.42
C PHE A 80 20.58 12.11 -4.43
#